data_7e703803e8226565ddf88b21c34b4d82
#
_entry.id   7e703803e8226565ddf88b21c34b4d82
#
_cell.length_a   1.000
_cell.length_b   1.000
_cell.length_c   1.000
_cell.angle_alpha   90.00
_cell.angle_beta   90.00
_cell.angle_gamma   90.00
#
_symmetry.space_group_name_H-M   'P 1'
#
loop_
_entity.id
_entity.type
_entity.pdbx_description
1 polymer ?
#
loop_
_entity_poly.entity_id
_entity_poly.type
_entity_poly.pdbx_seq_one_letter_code
_entity_poly.pdbx_strand_id
1 'polypeptide(L)'
;KKLKGKILSIGITNQRETTILWNKKNGKPIYNAIVWQDRRTQQFCQNLKKNNYENIIRKKTGLFIDPYFSATKIRWILDNVKESKRLLKSNNLLFGTIDTFLIWKLTKGKRHLTEATNASRTMLYNINTNQWDKNILKKLKISHKILPEVKNSADSFGTLDKKIIGQEIPISAVLGDQQAAAIGQSCFQKGSIKSTYGTGAFVIMNTGSKKIFSKNKLLTTICYRINGKNTYALEGSIFIAGAGIQWLRDKIKLIDNAYETENIAKSKKNNEGVYVVPAFSGIGAPYWRPDARGVI
;
A
#
# COMPACT_ATOMS: atom_id res chain seq x y z
N LYS A 1 24.45 22.44 -4.94
CA LYS A 1 25.38 22.48 -3.78
C LYS A 1 25.89 21.07 -3.54
N LYS A 2 27.20 20.82 -3.61
CA LYS A 2 27.79 19.53 -3.19
C LYS A 2 27.58 19.41 -1.67
N LEU A 3 26.87 18.36 -1.24
CA LEU A 3 26.75 18.04 0.19
C LEU A 3 28.15 17.73 0.74
N LYS A 4 28.57 18.51 1.73
CA LYS A 4 29.77 18.22 2.51
C LYS A 4 29.37 17.21 3.58
N GLY A 5 29.66 15.93 3.38
CA GLY A 5 29.35 14.90 4.36
C GLY A 5 29.32 13.48 3.74
N LYS A 6 29.41 12.48 4.62
CA LYS A 6 29.33 11.07 4.25
C LYS A 6 27.89 10.59 4.38
N ILE A 7 27.33 9.98 3.34
CA ILE A 7 26.03 9.30 3.42
C ILE A 7 26.24 7.99 4.19
N LEU A 8 25.56 7.84 5.32
CA LEU A 8 25.71 6.68 6.19
C LEU A 8 24.74 5.54 5.82
N SER A 9 23.51 5.89 5.39
CA SER A 9 22.50 4.89 5.04
C SER A 9 21.42 5.50 4.14
N ILE A 10 20.59 4.60 3.56
CA ILE A 10 19.41 4.92 2.78
C ILE A 10 18.19 4.36 3.51
N GLY A 11 17.13 5.17 3.62
CA GLY A 11 15.78 4.75 3.94
C GLY A 11 14.91 4.75 2.69
N ILE A 12 14.05 3.74 2.54
CA ILE A 12 13.10 3.64 1.43
C ILE A 12 11.69 3.81 1.98
N THR A 13 10.92 4.67 1.34
CA THR A 13 9.47 4.75 1.55
C THR A 13 8.76 4.72 0.20
N ASN A 14 7.55 4.18 0.17
CA ASN A 14 6.82 3.95 -1.06
C ASN A 14 5.32 4.01 -0.85
N GLN A 15 4.59 4.33 -1.92
CA GLN A 15 3.16 4.06 -1.98
C GLN A 15 2.92 2.55 -1.85
N ARG A 16 2.09 2.16 -0.89
CA ARG A 16 1.81 0.76 -0.56
C ARG A 16 0.94 0.11 -1.62
N GLU A 17 0.74 -1.19 -1.54
CA GLU A 17 -0.20 -2.03 -2.30
C GLU A 17 0.04 -2.08 -3.81
N THR A 18 0.82 -1.16 -4.39
CA THR A 18 1.19 -1.20 -5.81
C THR A 18 1.96 -2.47 -6.10
N THR A 19 1.49 -3.21 -7.10
CA THR A 19 1.89 -4.60 -7.36
C THR A 19 2.75 -4.68 -8.60
N ILE A 20 3.93 -5.28 -8.48
CA ILE A 20 4.85 -5.54 -9.58
C ILE A 20 5.22 -7.02 -9.58
N LEU A 21 5.16 -7.66 -10.76
CA LEU A 21 5.75 -8.98 -11.00
C LEU A 21 6.84 -8.84 -12.07
N TRP A 22 7.98 -9.49 -11.84
CA TRP A 22 9.11 -9.39 -12.77
C TRP A 22 9.86 -10.70 -12.93
N ASN A 23 10.60 -10.78 -14.03
CA ASN A 23 11.48 -11.89 -14.32
C ASN A 23 12.78 -11.78 -13.48
N LYS A 24 13.04 -12.77 -12.64
CA LYS A 24 14.21 -12.86 -11.77
C LYS A 24 15.55 -12.78 -12.54
N LYS A 25 15.62 -13.32 -13.75
CA LYS A 25 16.88 -13.38 -14.51
C LYS A 25 17.35 -12.02 -15.04
N ASN A 26 16.41 -11.20 -15.50
CA ASN A 26 16.73 -9.91 -16.16
C ASN A 26 16.17 -8.69 -15.43
N GLY A 27 15.38 -8.89 -14.37
CA GLY A 27 14.77 -7.82 -13.59
C GLY A 27 13.75 -6.97 -14.35
N LYS A 28 13.23 -7.43 -15.50
CA LYS A 28 12.21 -6.73 -16.28
C LYS A 28 10.82 -7.06 -15.76
N PRO A 29 9.97 -6.06 -15.46
CA PRO A 29 8.56 -6.29 -15.17
C PRO A 29 7.89 -7.02 -16.35
N ILE A 30 7.00 -7.98 -16.04
CA ILE A 30 6.24 -8.72 -17.04
C ILE A 30 4.92 -8.05 -17.40
N TYR A 31 4.55 -7.03 -16.64
CA TYR A 31 3.37 -6.20 -16.83
C TYR A 31 3.61 -4.84 -16.15
N ASN A 32 2.85 -3.82 -16.54
CA ASN A 32 2.87 -2.53 -15.86
C ASN A 32 2.49 -2.68 -14.39
N ALA A 33 3.11 -1.90 -13.52
CA ALA A 33 2.76 -1.89 -12.10
C ALA A 33 1.28 -1.53 -11.93
N ILE A 34 0.53 -2.38 -11.21
CA ILE A 34 -0.88 -2.13 -10.92
C ILE A 34 -0.96 -1.33 -9.62
N VAL A 35 -1.35 -0.05 -9.74
CA VAL A 35 -1.39 0.90 -8.63
C VAL A 35 -2.53 0.59 -7.65
N TRP A 36 -2.44 1.15 -6.44
CA TRP A 36 -3.42 0.96 -5.38
C TRP A 36 -4.84 1.44 -5.74
N GLN A 37 -4.97 2.43 -6.61
CA GLN A 37 -6.25 2.99 -7.08
C GLN A 37 -6.96 2.10 -8.12
N ASP A 38 -6.27 1.13 -8.71
CA ASP A 38 -6.80 0.30 -9.79
C ASP A 38 -7.91 -0.64 -9.29
N ARG A 39 -9.04 -0.64 -9.98
CA ARG A 39 -10.25 -1.39 -9.60
C ARG A 39 -10.53 -2.64 -10.45
N ARG A 40 -9.62 -3.01 -11.37
CA ARG A 40 -9.83 -4.14 -12.30
C ARG A 40 -10.17 -5.47 -11.63
N THR A 41 -9.78 -5.66 -10.38
CA THR A 41 -10.04 -6.90 -9.62
C THR A 41 -11.33 -6.87 -8.79
N GLN A 42 -12.18 -5.86 -8.99
CA GLN A 42 -13.43 -5.68 -8.24
C GLN A 42 -14.32 -6.93 -8.28
N GLN A 43 -14.54 -7.50 -9.46
CA GLN A 43 -15.38 -8.71 -9.62
C GLN A 43 -14.80 -9.90 -8.85
N PHE A 44 -13.48 -10.07 -8.87
CA PHE A 44 -12.81 -11.12 -8.12
C PHE A 44 -13.00 -10.93 -6.60
N CYS A 45 -12.90 -9.70 -6.11
CA CYS A 45 -13.18 -9.35 -4.71
C CYS A 45 -14.63 -9.68 -4.33
N GLN A 46 -15.61 -9.34 -5.17
CA GLN A 46 -17.01 -9.65 -4.93
C GLN A 46 -17.24 -11.18 -4.83
N ASN A 47 -16.62 -11.96 -5.70
CA ASN A 47 -16.71 -13.43 -5.66
C ASN A 47 -16.12 -14.00 -4.36
N LEU A 48 -14.99 -13.46 -3.87
CA LEU A 48 -14.43 -13.87 -2.59
C LEU A 48 -15.36 -13.53 -1.41
N LYS A 49 -16.02 -12.36 -1.42
CA LYS A 49 -17.01 -11.96 -0.40
C LYS A 49 -18.23 -12.88 -0.41
N LYS A 50 -18.80 -13.18 -1.57
CA LYS A 50 -19.93 -14.13 -1.72
C LYS A 50 -19.61 -15.53 -1.16
N ASN A 51 -18.35 -15.95 -1.19
CA ASN A 51 -17.88 -17.19 -0.61
C ASN A 51 -17.49 -17.09 0.89
N ASN A 52 -17.96 -16.07 1.59
CA ASN A 52 -17.76 -15.84 3.04
C ASN A 52 -16.28 -15.75 3.48
N TYR A 53 -15.37 -15.34 2.58
CA TYR A 53 -13.94 -15.30 2.87
C TYR A 53 -13.51 -14.05 3.65
N GLU A 54 -14.35 -13.01 3.74
CA GLU A 54 -14.01 -11.72 4.34
C GLU A 54 -13.63 -11.82 5.81
N ASN A 55 -14.37 -12.60 6.61
CA ASN A 55 -14.05 -12.78 8.03
C ASN A 55 -12.70 -13.46 8.25
N ILE A 56 -12.34 -14.42 7.39
CA ILE A 56 -11.04 -15.11 7.47
C ILE A 56 -9.91 -14.14 7.14
N ILE A 57 -10.04 -13.40 6.05
CA ILE A 57 -9.08 -12.37 5.64
C ILE A 57 -8.91 -11.34 6.75
N ARG A 58 -10.01 -10.78 7.25
CA ARG A 58 -9.98 -9.75 8.28
C ARG A 58 -9.28 -10.21 9.56
N LYS A 59 -9.61 -11.40 10.07
CA LYS A 59 -9.00 -11.95 11.29
C LYS A 59 -7.50 -12.18 11.16
N LYS A 60 -7.03 -12.55 9.96
CA LYS A 60 -5.62 -12.87 9.71
C LYS A 60 -4.79 -11.67 9.31
N THR A 61 -5.33 -10.79 8.48
CA THR A 61 -4.58 -9.69 7.86
C THR A 61 -4.92 -8.30 8.40
N GLY A 62 -6.05 -8.17 9.11
CA GLY A 62 -6.59 -6.88 9.55
C GLY A 62 -7.32 -6.09 8.46
N LEU A 63 -7.40 -6.63 7.23
CA LEU A 63 -7.90 -5.96 6.04
C LEU A 63 -9.27 -6.51 5.62
N PHE A 64 -10.02 -5.72 4.88
CA PHE A 64 -11.20 -6.17 4.13
C PHE A 64 -10.82 -6.69 2.75
N ILE A 65 -11.70 -7.43 2.09
CA ILE A 65 -11.49 -7.82 0.69
C ILE A 65 -11.81 -6.62 -0.21
N ASP A 66 -10.77 -6.04 -0.80
CA ASP A 66 -10.89 -4.88 -1.68
C ASP A 66 -9.81 -4.89 -2.78
N PRO A 67 -10.09 -4.40 -4.01
CA PRO A 67 -9.09 -4.23 -5.06
C PRO A 67 -7.87 -3.38 -4.66
N TYR A 68 -8.01 -2.59 -3.61
CA TYR A 68 -6.95 -1.77 -3.04
C TYR A 68 -5.68 -2.57 -2.76
N PHE A 69 -5.80 -3.77 -2.22
CA PHE A 69 -4.69 -4.59 -1.74
C PHE A 69 -4.03 -5.44 -2.84
N SER A 70 -2.78 -5.85 -2.64
CA SER A 70 -1.95 -6.48 -3.68
C SER A 70 -2.43 -7.86 -4.13
N ALA A 71 -3.00 -8.67 -3.23
CA ALA A 71 -3.28 -10.10 -3.48
C ALA A 71 -4.10 -10.36 -4.74
N THR A 72 -5.17 -9.60 -4.95
CA THR A 72 -6.06 -9.79 -6.11
C THR A 72 -5.40 -9.32 -7.41
N LYS A 73 -4.52 -8.31 -7.35
CA LYS A 73 -3.73 -7.83 -8.49
C LYS A 73 -2.68 -8.86 -8.91
N ILE A 74 -2.01 -9.51 -7.94
CA ILE A 74 -1.13 -10.64 -8.22
C ILE A 74 -1.90 -11.72 -8.97
N ARG A 75 -3.07 -12.11 -8.45
CA ARG A 75 -3.89 -13.16 -9.08
C ARG A 75 -4.29 -12.75 -10.51
N TRP A 76 -4.69 -11.50 -10.71
CA TRP A 76 -5.03 -10.98 -12.02
C TRP A 76 -3.85 -11.11 -13.02
N ILE A 77 -2.64 -10.72 -12.62
CA ILE A 77 -1.45 -10.85 -13.48
C ILE A 77 -1.17 -12.32 -13.80
N LEU A 78 -1.27 -13.22 -12.81
CA LEU A 78 -1.07 -14.66 -13.00
C LEU A 78 -2.09 -15.28 -13.96
N ASP A 79 -3.31 -14.74 -14.03
CA ASP A 79 -4.36 -15.23 -14.92
C ASP A 79 -4.26 -14.65 -16.34
N ASN A 80 -3.90 -13.37 -16.46
CA ASN A 80 -4.03 -12.63 -17.71
C ASN A 80 -2.71 -12.44 -18.47
N VAL A 81 -1.55 -12.58 -17.82
CA VAL A 81 -0.23 -12.39 -18.46
C VAL A 81 0.39 -13.74 -18.78
N LYS A 82 0.45 -14.12 -20.05
CA LYS A 82 0.95 -15.45 -20.50
C LYS A 82 2.35 -15.77 -19.97
N GLU A 83 3.23 -14.80 -19.95
CA GLU A 83 4.61 -14.96 -19.47
C GLU A 83 4.69 -15.37 -17.99
N SER A 84 3.73 -14.95 -17.17
CA SER A 84 3.69 -15.28 -15.74
C SER A 84 3.71 -16.78 -15.49
N LYS A 85 2.95 -17.56 -16.29
CA LYS A 85 2.84 -19.02 -16.15
C LYS A 85 4.17 -19.72 -16.46
N ARG A 86 4.86 -19.27 -17.52
CA ARG A 86 6.18 -19.80 -17.92
C ARG A 86 7.22 -19.54 -16.85
N LEU A 87 7.28 -18.30 -16.36
CA LEU A 87 8.26 -17.90 -15.34
C LEU A 87 7.97 -18.56 -13.98
N LEU A 88 6.69 -18.75 -13.63
CA LEU A 88 6.31 -19.47 -12.41
C LEU A 88 6.77 -20.94 -12.44
N LYS A 89 6.56 -21.64 -13.56
CA LYS A 89 7.04 -23.03 -13.76
C LYS A 89 8.55 -23.16 -13.64
N SER A 90 9.30 -22.17 -14.14
CA SER A 90 10.78 -22.17 -14.09
C SER A 90 11.35 -21.54 -12.82
N ASN A 91 10.55 -21.22 -11.81
CA ASN A 91 10.94 -20.49 -10.58
C ASN A 91 11.69 -19.16 -10.85
N ASN A 92 11.36 -18.48 -11.94
CA ASN A 92 11.95 -17.20 -12.35
C ASN A 92 10.98 -16.01 -12.24
N LEU A 93 9.83 -16.18 -11.58
CA LEU A 93 8.89 -15.10 -11.30
C LEU A 93 9.08 -14.59 -9.89
N LEU A 94 9.16 -13.28 -9.72
CA LEU A 94 9.16 -12.62 -8.41
C LEU A 94 8.03 -11.61 -8.34
N PHE A 95 7.51 -11.42 -7.13
CA PHE A 95 6.53 -10.40 -6.77
C PHE A 95 7.15 -9.42 -5.76
N GLY A 96 6.72 -8.18 -5.82
CA GLY A 96 6.96 -7.19 -4.79
C GLY A 96 6.01 -6.02 -4.87
N THR A 97 5.93 -5.29 -3.77
CA THR A 97 5.53 -3.90 -3.73
C THR A 97 6.71 -3.04 -4.18
N ILE A 98 6.53 -1.74 -4.29
CA ILE A 98 7.55 -0.83 -4.84
C ILE A 98 8.88 -0.92 -4.08
N ASP A 99 8.83 -0.98 -2.74
CA ASP A 99 10.01 -1.17 -1.89
C ASP A 99 10.84 -2.40 -2.31
N THR A 100 10.17 -3.54 -2.45
CA THR A 100 10.82 -4.80 -2.85
C THR A 100 11.50 -4.69 -4.21
N PHE A 101 10.81 -4.07 -5.18
CA PHE A 101 11.36 -3.88 -6.51
C PHE A 101 12.54 -2.92 -6.51
N LEU A 102 12.47 -1.83 -5.72
CA LEU A 102 13.59 -0.90 -5.53
C LEU A 102 14.79 -1.59 -4.88
N ILE A 103 14.60 -2.32 -3.77
CA ILE A 103 15.65 -3.10 -3.12
C ILE A 103 16.30 -4.05 -4.12
N TRP A 104 15.47 -4.80 -4.89
CA TRP A 104 15.97 -5.69 -5.93
C TRP A 104 16.85 -4.97 -6.95
N LYS A 105 16.40 -3.83 -7.46
CA LYS A 105 17.16 -3.03 -8.44
C LYS A 105 18.43 -2.43 -7.85
N LEU A 106 18.34 -1.82 -6.67
CA LEU A 106 19.45 -1.15 -6.01
C LEU A 106 20.54 -2.11 -5.57
N THR A 107 20.19 -3.36 -5.26
CA THR A 107 21.15 -4.43 -4.90
C THR A 107 21.55 -5.31 -6.08
N LYS A 108 21.22 -4.93 -7.33
CA LYS A 108 21.50 -5.72 -8.54
C LYS A 108 21.00 -7.17 -8.46
N GLY A 109 19.81 -7.38 -7.92
CA GLY A 109 19.16 -8.69 -7.84
C GLY A 109 19.65 -9.58 -6.68
N LYS A 110 20.49 -9.08 -5.80
CA LYS A 110 21.02 -9.87 -4.67
C LYS A 110 20.02 -10.04 -3.52
N ARG A 111 19.05 -9.13 -3.37
CA ARG A 111 18.08 -9.11 -2.26
C ARG A 111 16.64 -9.02 -2.76
N HIS A 112 15.82 -9.98 -2.33
CA HIS A 112 14.38 -10.01 -2.58
C HIS A 112 13.67 -9.90 -1.24
N LEU A 113 13.55 -8.68 -0.74
CA LEU A 113 13.10 -8.34 0.61
C LEU A 113 11.98 -7.31 0.56
N THR A 114 11.10 -7.39 1.53
CA THR A 114 10.14 -6.35 1.92
C THR A 114 10.17 -6.19 3.44
N GLU A 115 9.35 -5.31 3.98
CA GLU A 115 9.22 -5.16 5.42
C GLU A 115 7.75 -5.25 5.89
N ALA A 116 7.57 -5.33 7.21
CA ALA A 116 6.29 -5.70 7.82
C ALA A 116 5.13 -4.76 7.45
N THR A 117 5.37 -3.44 7.30
CA THR A 117 4.28 -2.51 6.99
C THR A 117 3.79 -2.69 5.56
N ASN A 118 4.69 -2.84 4.58
CA ASN A 118 4.33 -3.15 3.20
C ASN A 118 3.69 -4.55 3.08
N ALA A 119 4.28 -5.57 3.71
CA ALA A 119 3.75 -6.92 3.72
C ALA A 119 2.32 -6.96 4.26
N SER A 120 2.02 -6.24 5.35
CA SER A 120 0.69 -6.19 5.97
C SER A 120 -0.39 -5.59 5.05
N ARG A 121 0.00 -4.87 3.97
CA ARG A 121 -0.93 -4.28 3.00
C ARG A 121 -1.20 -5.15 1.78
N THR A 122 -0.63 -6.33 1.73
CA THR A 122 -0.79 -7.23 0.58
C THR A 122 -2.06 -8.06 0.60
N MET A 123 -2.75 -8.16 1.75
CA MET A 123 -3.84 -9.12 2.02
C MET A 123 -3.37 -10.59 1.98
N LEU A 124 -2.05 -10.83 2.03
CA LEU A 124 -1.43 -12.17 2.07
C LEU A 124 -0.69 -12.44 3.37
N TYR A 125 -0.36 -11.38 4.11
CA TYR A 125 0.46 -11.45 5.32
C TYR A 125 -0.39 -11.57 6.57
N ASN A 126 -0.12 -12.59 7.37
CA ASN A 126 -0.83 -12.82 8.64
C ASN A 126 -0.17 -12.00 9.74
N ILE A 127 -0.84 -10.95 10.19
CA ILE A 127 -0.34 -10.05 11.24
C ILE A 127 -0.35 -10.68 12.63
N ASN A 128 -0.88 -11.90 12.79
CA ASN A 128 -0.85 -12.63 14.05
C ASN A 128 0.43 -13.48 14.19
N THR A 129 0.88 -14.06 13.07
CA THR A 129 2.04 -14.97 13.04
C THR A 129 3.28 -14.32 12.43
N ASN A 130 3.16 -13.12 11.88
CA ASN A 130 4.21 -12.40 11.15
C ASN A 130 4.77 -13.21 9.97
N GLN A 131 3.90 -13.88 9.23
CA GLN A 131 4.26 -14.73 8.09
C GLN A 131 3.25 -14.59 6.94
N TRP A 132 3.68 -14.94 5.74
CA TRP A 132 2.78 -15.15 4.61
C TRP A 132 1.79 -16.27 4.94
N ASP A 133 0.48 -16.01 4.86
CA ASP A 133 -0.55 -16.97 5.28
C ASP A 133 -0.75 -18.07 4.22
N LYS A 134 -0.32 -19.30 4.56
CA LYS A 134 -0.39 -20.46 3.66
C LYS A 134 -1.81 -20.75 3.15
N ASN A 135 -2.85 -20.54 4.00
CA ASN A 135 -4.23 -20.84 3.62
C ASN A 135 -4.77 -19.79 2.63
N ILE A 136 -4.43 -18.51 2.85
CA ILE A 136 -4.78 -17.43 1.91
C ILE A 136 -4.07 -17.65 0.58
N LEU A 137 -2.78 -17.95 0.60
CA LEU A 137 -2.00 -18.25 -0.61
C LEU A 137 -2.58 -19.43 -1.39
N LYS A 138 -2.94 -20.54 -0.71
CA LYS A 138 -3.60 -21.70 -1.33
C LYS A 138 -4.93 -21.31 -1.97
N LYS A 139 -5.77 -20.56 -1.24
CA LYS A 139 -7.09 -20.12 -1.76
C LYS A 139 -6.97 -19.24 -2.99
N LEU A 140 -6.03 -18.32 -2.99
CA LEU A 140 -5.79 -17.42 -4.12
C LEU A 140 -4.89 -18.02 -5.20
N LYS A 141 -4.44 -19.27 -5.04
CA LYS A 141 -3.52 -19.96 -5.95
C LYS A 141 -2.28 -19.12 -6.26
N ILE A 142 -1.69 -18.53 -5.22
CA ILE A 142 -0.44 -17.76 -5.29
C ILE A 142 0.69 -18.60 -4.69
N SER A 143 1.76 -18.80 -5.44
CA SER A 143 2.93 -19.56 -4.96
C SER A 143 3.71 -18.76 -3.93
N HIS A 144 4.07 -19.38 -2.81
CA HIS A 144 4.96 -18.77 -1.82
C HIS A 144 6.34 -18.43 -2.41
N LYS A 145 6.79 -19.16 -3.43
CA LYS A 145 8.12 -18.98 -4.05
C LYS A 145 8.32 -17.61 -4.73
N ILE A 146 7.24 -16.90 -5.05
CA ILE A 146 7.35 -15.58 -5.67
C ILE A 146 7.42 -14.44 -4.65
N LEU A 147 7.18 -14.73 -3.36
CA LEU A 147 7.05 -13.71 -2.31
C LEU A 147 8.40 -13.36 -1.70
N PRO A 148 8.65 -12.09 -1.34
CA PRO A 148 9.88 -11.67 -0.68
C PRO A 148 9.95 -12.14 0.78
N GLU A 149 11.15 -12.22 1.32
CA GLU A 149 11.36 -12.34 2.76
C GLU A 149 10.95 -11.03 3.46
N VAL A 150 10.30 -11.14 4.62
CA VAL A 150 9.76 -9.97 5.36
C VAL A 150 10.67 -9.62 6.53
N LYS A 151 11.26 -8.43 6.50
CA LYS A 151 12.15 -7.87 7.51
C LYS A 151 11.44 -6.94 8.51
N ASN A 152 12.15 -6.52 9.56
CA ASN A 152 11.71 -5.40 10.39
C ASN A 152 11.74 -4.09 9.59
N SER A 153 11.11 -3.03 10.11
CA SER A 153 11.09 -1.72 9.43
C SER A 153 12.47 -1.03 9.48
N ALA A 154 13.25 -1.28 10.54
CA ALA A 154 14.68 -0.97 10.62
C ALA A 154 15.44 -2.31 10.64
N ASP A 155 16.16 -2.61 9.57
CA ASP A 155 16.87 -3.89 9.36
C ASP A 155 17.90 -3.75 8.24
N SER A 156 18.68 -4.81 7.98
CA SER A 156 19.56 -4.84 6.83
C SER A 156 18.80 -5.32 5.58
N PHE A 157 18.62 -4.43 4.62
CA PHE A 157 18.02 -4.72 3.31
C PHE A 157 19.05 -4.93 2.21
N GLY A 158 20.35 -4.91 2.57
CA GLY A 158 21.46 -5.01 1.64
C GLY A 158 22.13 -3.66 1.41
N THR A 159 22.99 -3.63 0.42
CA THR A 159 23.84 -2.46 0.11
C THR A 159 23.57 -2.02 -1.32
N LEU A 160 23.42 -0.73 -1.52
CA LEU A 160 23.37 -0.12 -2.85
C LEU A 160 24.63 -0.48 -3.63
N ASP A 161 24.44 -0.99 -4.84
CA ASP A 161 25.57 -1.37 -5.70
C ASP A 161 26.34 -0.10 -6.14
N LYS A 162 27.68 -0.11 -5.95
CA LYS A 162 28.56 1.02 -6.27
C LYS A 162 28.47 1.52 -7.71
N LYS A 163 28.01 0.68 -8.63
CA LYS A 163 27.82 1.05 -10.05
C LYS A 163 26.69 2.07 -10.26
N ILE A 164 25.86 2.31 -9.25
CA ILE A 164 24.72 3.23 -9.37
C ILE A 164 25.14 4.67 -9.08
N ILE A 165 25.88 4.89 -7.97
CA ILE A 165 26.28 6.24 -7.54
C ILE A 165 27.79 6.33 -7.18
N GLY A 166 28.59 5.36 -7.55
CA GLY A 166 30.04 5.38 -7.30
C GLY A 166 30.47 4.88 -5.90
N GLN A 167 29.55 4.65 -4.97
CA GLN A 167 29.84 4.17 -3.61
C GLN A 167 28.82 3.14 -3.12
N GLU A 168 29.20 2.31 -2.18
CA GLU A 168 28.34 1.38 -1.49
C GLU A 168 27.68 2.06 -0.28
N ILE A 169 26.36 2.00 -0.19
CA ILE A 169 25.60 2.57 0.92
C ILE A 169 24.60 1.55 1.42
N PRO A 170 24.57 1.22 2.73
CA PRO A 170 23.61 0.29 3.30
C PRO A 170 22.18 0.84 3.19
N ILE A 171 21.21 -0.05 2.89
CA ILE A 171 19.78 0.22 2.98
C ILE A 171 19.34 -0.29 4.36
N SER A 172 19.01 0.63 5.27
CA SER A 172 18.83 0.32 6.70
C SER A 172 17.40 0.47 7.21
N ALA A 173 16.50 1.06 6.43
CA ALA A 173 15.11 1.24 6.80
C ALA A 173 14.20 1.20 5.57
N VAL A 174 13.04 0.56 5.74
CA VAL A 174 11.97 0.52 4.73
C VAL A 174 10.63 0.65 5.45
N LEU A 175 9.73 1.47 4.91
CA LEU A 175 8.39 1.70 5.47
C LEU A 175 7.42 2.06 4.35
N GLY A 176 6.17 1.63 4.46
CA GLY A 176 5.10 2.20 3.67
C GLY A 176 4.94 3.70 3.95
N ASP A 177 4.53 4.48 2.95
CA ASP A 177 4.47 5.95 3.00
C ASP A 177 3.69 6.51 4.19
N GLN A 178 2.55 5.91 4.50
CA GLN A 178 1.70 6.36 5.61
C GLN A 178 2.33 6.05 6.98
N GLN A 179 3.03 4.93 7.09
CA GLN A 179 3.77 4.53 8.28
C GLN A 179 5.04 5.38 8.45
N ALA A 180 5.77 5.63 7.36
CA ALA A 180 6.91 6.55 7.37
C ALA A 180 6.51 7.95 7.83
N ALA A 181 5.36 8.46 7.35
CA ALA A 181 4.81 9.72 7.79
C ALA A 181 4.41 9.72 9.27
N ALA A 182 3.88 8.61 9.81
CA ALA A 182 3.57 8.49 11.24
C ALA A 182 4.85 8.59 12.09
N ILE A 183 5.93 7.94 11.66
CA ILE A 183 7.24 8.06 12.33
C ILE A 183 7.78 9.48 12.20
N GLY A 184 7.73 10.09 11.02
CA GLY A 184 8.20 11.46 10.78
C GLY A 184 7.42 12.51 11.59
N GLN A 185 6.15 12.23 11.94
CA GLN A 185 5.31 13.03 12.82
C GLN A 185 5.41 12.60 14.30
N SER A 186 6.40 11.79 14.65
CA SER A 186 6.64 11.32 16.03
C SER A 186 5.45 10.60 16.69
N CYS A 187 4.61 9.90 15.90
CA CYS A 187 3.45 9.15 16.40
C CYS A 187 3.88 7.82 17.05
N PHE A 188 4.79 7.86 18.03
CA PHE A 188 5.29 6.68 18.73
C PHE A 188 4.42 6.26 19.91
N GLN A 189 3.71 7.19 20.53
CA GLN A 189 2.87 6.90 21.67
C GLN A 189 1.54 6.27 21.23
N LYS A 190 1.03 5.32 22.03
CA LYS A 190 -0.31 4.78 21.85
C LYS A 190 -1.35 5.91 21.91
N GLY A 191 -2.24 5.96 20.93
CA GLY A 191 -3.25 7.01 20.78
C GLY A 191 -2.83 8.17 19.91
N SER A 192 -1.53 8.32 19.58
CA SER A 192 -1.09 9.35 18.63
C SER A 192 -1.70 9.10 17.25
N ILE A 193 -2.17 10.18 16.64
CA ILE A 193 -2.83 10.17 15.34
C ILE A 193 -2.04 11.03 14.37
N LYS A 194 -1.86 10.50 13.16
CA LYS A 194 -1.35 11.23 12.01
C LYS A 194 -2.40 11.25 10.91
N SER A 195 -2.63 12.38 10.31
CA SER A 195 -3.49 12.53 9.13
C SER A 195 -2.71 13.12 7.97
N THR A 196 -2.88 12.54 6.78
CA THR A 196 -2.32 13.08 5.53
C THR A 196 -3.48 13.45 4.62
N TYR A 197 -3.45 14.68 4.14
CA TYR A 197 -4.37 15.20 3.13
C TYR A 197 -3.59 15.44 1.83
N GLY A 198 -3.76 14.55 0.87
CA GLY A 198 -3.18 14.63 -0.47
C GLY A 198 -4.24 14.34 -1.53
N THR A 199 -3.89 13.57 -2.55
CA THR A 199 -4.86 13.04 -3.54
C THR A 199 -6.02 12.33 -2.86
N GLY A 200 -5.73 11.43 -1.90
CA GLY A 200 -6.63 10.89 -0.91
C GLY A 200 -6.31 11.42 0.49
N ALA A 201 -7.09 11.06 1.49
CA ALA A 201 -6.80 11.31 2.90
C ALA A 201 -6.63 10.00 3.66
N PHE A 202 -5.57 9.94 4.48
CA PHE A 202 -5.20 8.73 5.21
C PHE A 202 -4.90 9.07 6.66
N VAL A 203 -5.70 8.49 7.55
CA VAL A 203 -5.55 8.67 9.00
C VAL A 203 -4.98 7.39 9.59
N ILE A 204 -3.91 7.50 10.36
CA ILE A 204 -3.32 6.40 11.12
C ILE A 204 -3.29 6.76 12.59
N MET A 205 -3.83 5.86 13.43
CA MET A 205 -3.75 5.93 14.89
C MET A 205 -2.91 4.78 15.42
N ASN A 206 -1.83 5.08 16.12
CA ASN A 206 -1.00 4.10 16.80
C ASN A 206 -1.79 3.43 17.94
N THR A 207 -1.92 2.09 17.93
CA THR A 207 -2.62 1.32 18.94
C THR A 207 -1.68 0.58 19.92
N GLY A 208 -0.36 0.81 19.78
CA GLY A 208 0.67 0.12 20.56
C GLY A 208 0.77 -1.35 20.18
N SER A 209 1.01 -2.21 21.17
CA SER A 209 1.14 -3.66 20.97
C SER A 209 -0.20 -4.39 20.74
N LYS A 210 -1.33 -3.70 20.91
CA LYS A 210 -2.65 -4.31 20.78
C LYS A 210 -3.20 -4.20 19.36
N LYS A 211 -3.59 -5.33 18.77
CA LYS A 211 -4.38 -5.39 17.54
C LYS A 211 -5.82 -5.03 17.86
N ILE A 212 -6.30 -3.92 17.34
CA ILE A 212 -7.69 -3.48 17.52
C ILE A 212 -8.44 -3.68 16.21
N PHE A 213 -9.51 -4.47 16.24
CA PHE A 213 -10.42 -4.64 15.12
C PHE A 213 -11.61 -3.68 15.27
N SER A 214 -11.61 -2.62 14.47
CA SER A 214 -12.63 -1.58 14.53
C SER A 214 -14.04 -2.11 14.23
N LYS A 215 -15.03 -1.71 15.04
CA LYS A 215 -16.45 -1.95 14.73
C LYS A 215 -16.93 -1.10 13.55
N ASN A 216 -16.25 0.03 13.28
CA ASN A 216 -16.56 0.98 12.20
C ASN A 216 -15.73 0.73 10.93
N LYS A 217 -15.32 -0.52 10.69
CA LYS A 217 -14.63 -0.96 9.48
C LYS A 217 -13.34 -0.17 9.13
N LEU A 218 -12.63 0.36 10.13
CA LEU A 218 -11.25 0.80 9.94
C LEU A 218 -10.34 -0.42 9.79
N LEU A 219 -9.24 -0.27 9.08
CA LEU A 219 -8.25 -1.32 8.90
C LEU A 219 -7.40 -1.48 10.16
N THR A 220 -7.00 -2.71 10.46
CA THR A 220 -5.92 -3.00 11.40
C THR A 220 -4.66 -3.30 10.59
N THR A 221 -3.57 -2.59 10.88
CA THR A 221 -2.32 -2.72 10.13
C THR A 221 -1.12 -2.70 11.07
N ILE A 222 0.06 -3.03 10.56
CA ILE A 222 1.32 -2.84 11.29
C ILE A 222 1.76 -1.40 11.08
N CYS A 223 2.00 -0.67 12.17
CA CYS A 223 2.54 0.69 12.15
C CYS A 223 4.05 0.67 11.89
N TYR A 224 4.76 -0.20 12.58
CA TYR A 224 6.17 -0.56 12.35
C TYR A 224 6.50 -1.85 13.10
N ARG A 225 7.60 -2.50 12.70
CA ARG A 225 8.16 -3.66 13.40
C ARG A 225 9.63 -3.41 13.69
N ILE A 226 10.01 -3.48 14.95
CA ILE A 226 11.40 -3.31 15.41
C ILE A 226 11.75 -4.45 16.36
N ASN A 227 12.91 -5.07 16.15
CA ASN A 227 13.39 -6.21 16.95
C ASN A 227 12.34 -7.33 17.09
N GLY A 228 11.64 -7.65 15.99
CA GLY A 228 10.61 -8.69 15.95
C GLY A 228 9.27 -8.30 16.61
N LYS A 229 9.17 -7.13 17.25
CA LYS A 229 7.95 -6.66 17.95
C LYS A 229 7.14 -5.71 17.07
N ASN A 230 5.86 -6.03 16.87
CA ASN A 230 4.93 -5.16 16.13
C ASN A 230 4.37 -4.06 17.03
N THR A 231 4.36 -2.85 16.49
CA THR A 231 3.41 -1.80 16.88
C THR A 231 2.30 -1.78 15.83
N TYR A 232 1.04 -1.81 16.26
CA TYR A 232 -0.12 -1.84 15.40
C TYR A 232 -0.73 -0.45 15.25
N ALA A 233 -1.58 -0.31 14.24
CA ALA A 233 -2.37 0.90 14.01
C ALA A 233 -3.77 0.57 13.50
N LEU A 234 -4.70 1.49 13.76
CA LEU A 234 -5.94 1.62 12.99
C LEU A 234 -5.72 2.60 11.84
N GLU A 235 -6.28 2.28 10.67
CA GLU A 235 -6.18 3.14 9.49
C GLU A 235 -7.55 3.38 8.87
N GLY A 236 -7.86 4.66 8.61
CA GLY A 236 -8.94 5.11 7.75
C GLY A 236 -8.38 5.58 6.41
N SER A 237 -8.90 5.04 5.31
CA SER A 237 -8.47 5.37 3.95
C SER A 237 -9.63 6.00 3.19
N ILE A 238 -9.47 7.26 2.78
CA ILE A 238 -10.39 8.03 1.94
C ILE A 238 -9.69 8.23 0.59
N PHE A 239 -10.23 7.63 -0.48
CA PHE A 239 -9.51 7.55 -1.76
C PHE A 239 -9.46 8.89 -2.51
N ILE A 240 -10.45 9.74 -2.33
CA ILE A 240 -10.55 11.04 -2.99
C ILE A 240 -10.67 12.14 -1.93
N ALA A 241 -9.67 13.00 -1.90
CA ALA A 241 -9.64 14.22 -1.10
C ALA A 241 -9.21 15.40 -1.99
N GLY A 242 -7.95 15.80 -2.00
CA GLY A 242 -7.43 16.83 -2.90
C GLY A 242 -7.67 16.55 -4.38
N ALA A 243 -7.76 15.26 -4.77
CA ALA A 243 -8.11 14.90 -6.15
C ALA A 243 -9.51 15.42 -6.57
N GLY A 244 -10.45 15.55 -5.63
CA GLY A 244 -11.75 16.18 -5.88
C GLY A 244 -11.61 17.67 -6.27
N ILE A 245 -10.78 18.39 -5.55
CA ILE A 245 -10.48 19.80 -5.83
C ILE A 245 -9.73 19.96 -7.16
N GLN A 246 -8.73 19.07 -7.41
CA GLN A 246 -8.06 19.04 -8.72
C GLN A 246 -9.03 18.76 -9.87
N TRP A 247 -10.00 17.88 -9.66
CA TRP A 247 -11.04 17.60 -10.66
C TRP A 247 -11.94 18.81 -10.94
N LEU A 248 -12.32 19.58 -9.91
CA LEU A 248 -13.06 20.85 -10.09
C LEU A 248 -12.26 21.84 -10.93
N ARG A 249 -10.94 21.94 -10.70
CA ARG A 249 -10.04 22.81 -11.45
C ARG A 249 -9.78 22.31 -12.88
N ASP A 250 -9.29 21.07 -13.01
CA ASP A 250 -8.66 20.58 -14.25
C ASP A 250 -9.69 20.01 -15.25
N LYS A 251 -10.80 19.48 -14.76
CA LYS A 251 -11.81 18.80 -15.59
C LYS A 251 -13.09 19.61 -15.76
N ILE A 252 -13.65 20.09 -14.67
CA ILE A 252 -14.89 20.90 -14.71
C ILE A 252 -14.59 22.38 -14.99
N LYS A 253 -13.39 22.85 -14.62
CA LYS A 253 -12.97 24.26 -14.76
C LYS A 253 -13.89 25.26 -14.03
N LEU A 254 -14.34 24.88 -12.85
CA LEU A 254 -15.14 25.75 -11.97
C LEU A 254 -14.28 26.69 -11.13
N ILE A 255 -13.01 26.42 -10.98
CA ILE A 255 -12.01 27.21 -10.26
C ILE A 255 -10.71 27.21 -11.06
N ASP A 256 -9.93 28.28 -10.95
CA ASP A 256 -8.62 28.38 -11.58
C ASP A 256 -7.53 27.83 -10.62
N ASN A 257 -7.70 28.05 -9.33
CA ASN A 257 -6.74 27.66 -8.30
C ASN A 257 -7.41 27.01 -7.09
N ALA A 258 -6.75 26.03 -6.47
CA ALA A 258 -7.28 25.31 -5.33
C ALA A 258 -7.54 26.21 -4.09
N TYR A 259 -6.76 27.27 -3.89
CA TYR A 259 -6.93 28.19 -2.76
C TYR A 259 -8.20 29.04 -2.84
N GLU A 260 -8.80 29.19 -4.03
CA GLU A 260 -10.07 29.91 -4.19
C GLU A 260 -11.22 29.23 -3.47
N THR A 261 -11.15 27.90 -3.31
CA THR A 261 -12.21 27.10 -2.69
C THR A 261 -12.56 27.56 -1.28
N GLU A 262 -11.57 28.01 -0.50
CA GLU A 262 -11.80 28.52 0.85
C GLU A 262 -12.66 29.78 0.86
N ASN A 263 -12.32 30.75 0.00
CA ASN A 263 -13.07 32.02 -0.08
C ASN A 263 -14.47 31.79 -0.65
N ILE A 264 -14.59 30.94 -1.67
CA ILE A 264 -15.91 30.58 -2.24
C ILE A 264 -16.79 29.93 -1.16
N ALA A 265 -16.25 28.94 -0.42
CA ALA A 265 -16.98 28.28 0.65
C ALA A 265 -17.41 29.25 1.77
N LYS A 266 -16.51 30.15 2.19
CA LYS A 266 -16.80 31.18 3.21
C LYS A 266 -17.87 32.19 2.76
N SER A 267 -18.00 32.45 1.46
CA SER A 267 -18.99 33.36 0.91
C SER A 267 -20.43 32.81 0.91
N LYS A 268 -20.59 31.49 1.11
CA LYS A 268 -21.88 30.81 1.08
C LYS A 268 -22.39 30.52 2.48
N LYS A 269 -23.68 30.77 2.72
CA LYS A 269 -24.33 30.47 4.01
C LYS A 269 -24.61 28.97 4.19
N ASN A 270 -24.89 28.27 3.10
CA ASN A 270 -25.18 26.84 3.07
C ASN A 270 -24.87 26.26 1.70
N ASN A 271 -25.11 24.98 1.49
CA ASN A 271 -24.84 24.27 0.23
C ASN A 271 -26.02 24.30 -0.76
N GLU A 272 -27.11 25.04 -0.45
CA GLU A 272 -28.30 25.19 -1.30
C GLU A 272 -28.87 23.84 -1.80
N GLY A 273 -28.75 22.78 -0.98
CA GLY A 273 -29.20 21.44 -1.31
C GLY A 273 -28.30 20.65 -2.27
N VAL A 274 -27.16 21.18 -2.66
CA VAL A 274 -26.19 20.47 -3.54
C VAL A 274 -25.23 19.63 -2.69
N TYR A 275 -25.14 18.33 -3.02
CA TYR A 275 -24.23 17.38 -2.39
C TYR A 275 -23.37 16.71 -3.45
N VAL A 276 -22.08 16.58 -3.17
CA VAL A 276 -21.13 15.89 -4.05
C VAL A 276 -20.52 14.71 -3.31
N VAL A 277 -20.65 13.52 -3.86
CA VAL A 277 -19.94 12.32 -3.40
C VAL A 277 -18.82 11.99 -4.39
N PRO A 278 -17.57 12.35 -4.11
CA PRO A 278 -16.46 12.19 -5.06
C PRO A 278 -15.93 10.76 -5.09
N ALA A 279 -16.78 9.77 -5.34
CA ALA A 279 -16.42 8.36 -5.37
C ALA A 279 -15.82 7.94 -6.72
N PHE A 280 -14.85 8.69 -7.26
CA PHE A 280 -14.28 8.43 -8.60
C PHE A 280 -13.61 7.05 -8.72
N SER A 281 -13.04 6.56 -7.63
CA SER A 281 -12.39 5.24 -7.54
C SER A 281 -13.04 4.33 -6.50
N GLY A 282 -14.34 4.49 -6.26
CA GLY A 282 -15.04 3.82 -5.15
C GLY A 282 -14.91 4.59 -3.84
N ILE A 283 -15.49 4.02 -2.77
CA ILE A 283 -15.43 4.57 -1.42
C ILE A 283 -14.64 3.62 -0.53
N GLY A 284 -13.65 4.14 0.20
CA GLY A 284 -12.87 3.41 1.20
C GLY A 284 -13.59 3.27 2.54
N ALA A 285 -12.86 3.45 3.63
CA ALA A 285 -13.43 3.38 4.97
C ALA A 285 -14.53 4.44 5.18
N PRO A 286 -15.60 4.12 5.92
CA PRO A 286 -15.94 2.84 6.52
C PRO A 286 -16.78 1.92 5.61
N TYR A 287 -17.07 2.31 4.38
CA TYR A 287 -18.08 1.65 3.53
C TYR A 287 -17.52 0.48 2.72
N TRP A 288 -16.28 0.61 2.22
CA TRP A 288 -15.61 -0.38 1.35
C TRP A 288 -16.46 -0.77 0.13
N ARG A 289 -16.92 0.27 -0.61
CA ARG A 289 -17.75 0.17 -1.81
C ARG A 289 -16.89 0.47 -3.06
N PRO A 290 -16.22 -0.55 -3.63
CA PRO A 290 -15.41 -0.36 -4.84
C PRO A 290 -16.26 -0.08 -6.09
N ASP A 291 -17.54 -0.40 -6.03
CA ASP A 291 -18.55 -0.19 -7.07
C ASP A 291 -19.16 1.22 -7.06
N ALA A 292 -19.01 1.98 -5.99
CA ALA A 292 -19.51 3.36 -5.91
C ALA A 292 -18.84 4.24 -6.99
N ARG A 293 -19.63 5.18 -7.49
CA ARG A 293 -19.17 6.21 -8.45
C ARG A 293 -19.56 7.57 -7.94
N GLY A 294 -18.90 8.62 -8.49
CA GLY A 294 -19.21 10.00 -8.16
C GLY A 294 -20.65 10.35 -8.50
N VAL A 295 -21.30 11.12 -7.62
CA VAL A 295 -22.68 11.60 -7.77
C VAL A 295 -22.74 13.04 -7.32
N ILE A 296 -23.49 13.83 -8.05
CA ILE A 296 -23.88 15.20 -7.70
C ILE A 296 -25.40 15.25 -7.56
#